data_cebd358a2838f3d3f1a5f923a92d6f3e
#
_entry.id   cebd358a2838f3d3f1a5f923a92d6f3e
#
_cell.length_a   1.000
_cell.length_b   1.000
_cell.length_c   1.000
_cell.angle_alpha   90.00
_cell.angle_beta   90.00
_cell.angle_gamma   90.00
#
_symmetry.space_group_name_H-M   'P 1'
#
loop_
_entity.id
_entity.type
_entity.pdbx_description
1 polymer ?
#
loop_
_entity_poly.entity_id
_entity_poly.type
_entity_poly.pdbx_seq_one_letter_code
_entity_poly.pdbx_strand_id
1 'polypeptide(L)'
;ISTLNGAFMFTSDLMKEIEVDSSITFIKVSSYCGDKSTGQVTHVLGLNIDIKGRDVIIIDDIVDSGVTINELYSIVSGQKPSSIAIAAFIFKPNSYKGGVKIDYIGMTMQDNNFIVGYGLDYNEKGRNFPEIYIAE
;
A
#
# COMPACT_ATOMS: atom_id res chain seq x y z
N ILE A 1 -2.29 3.25 8.60
CA ILE A 1 -1.83 1.88 8.36
C ILE A 1 -0.98 1.89 7.09
N SER A 2 0.31 1.57 7.20
CA SER A 2 1.22 1.56 6.06
C SER A 2 1.54 0.13 5.63
N THR A 3 1.60 -0.11 4.33
CA THR A 3 1.97 -1.41 3.78
C THR A 3 3.48 -1.59 3.79
N LEU A 4 3.95 -2.76 4.12
CA LEU A 4 5.35 -3.13 4.02
C LEU A 4 5.56 -4.14 2.87
N ASN A 5 6.72 -4.07 2.19
CA ASN A 5 7.90 -3.22 2.51
C ASN A 5 7.91 -1.90 1.71
N GLY A 6 7.21 -1.76 0.60
CA GLY A 6 7.41 -0.68 -0.38
C GLY A 6 7.05 0.72 0.12
N ALA A 7 5.99 0.84 0.92
CA ALA A 7 5.49 2.15 1.34
C ALA A 7 6.31 2.85 2.44
N PHE A 8 7.38 2.25 2.97
CA PHE A 8 8.06 2.77 4.16
C PHE A 8 8.65 4.17 3.96
N MET A 9 9.25 4.46 2.80
CA MET A 9 9.84 5.77 2.52
C MET A 9 8.76 6.83 2.34
N PHE A 10 7.78 6.57 1.51
CA PHE A 10 6.63 7.47 1.33
C PHE A 10 5.93 7.75 2.64
N THR A 11 5.68 6.73 3.44
CA THR A 11 5.03 6.88 4.74
C THR A 11 5.86 7.72 5.70
N SER A 12 7.18 7.50 5.73
CA SER A 12 8.08 8.30 6.57
C SER A 12 8.03 9.79 6.21
N ASP A 13 8.02 10.12 4.94
CA ASP A 13 7.97 11.51 4.49
C ASP A 13 6.57 12.10 4.71
N LEU A 14 5.52 11.36 4.40
CA LEU A 14 4.14 11.79 4.64
C LEU A 14 3.87 12.09 6.12
N MET A 15 4.37 11.25 7.03
CA MET A 15 4.19 11.45 8.47
C MET A 15 4.79 12.75 9.00
N LYS A 16 5.84 13.27 8.37
CA LYS A 16 6.45 14.56 8.74
C LYS A 16 5.58 15.76 8.39
N GLU A 17 4.68 15.59 7.42
CA GLU A 17 3.75 16.62 6.93
C GLU A 17 2.38 16.56 7.61
N ILE A 18 2.12 15.53 8.44
CA ILE A 18 0.86 15.40 9.18
C ILE A 18 0.97 16.16 10.50
N GLU A 19 0.19 17.23 10.63
CA GLU A 19 0.19 18.10 11.81
C GLU A 19 -0.79 17.62 12.90
N VAL A 20 -1.72 16.73 12.58
CA VAL A 20 -2.69 16.22 13.55
C VAL A 20 -2.11 15.04 14.33
N ASP A 21 -2.53 14.90 15.58
CA ASP A 21 -2.12 13.77 16.41
C ASP A 21 -2.57 12.44 15.77
N SER A 22 -1.62 11.58 15.50
CA SER A 22 -1.85 10.36 14.72
C SER A 22 -0.98 9.21 15.22
N SER A 23 -1.47 8.00 15.01
CA SER A 23 -0.73 6.76 15.31
C SER A 23 -0.42 6.03 14.01
N ILE A 24 0.75 5.42 13.93
CA ILE A 24 1.14 4.59 12.80
C ILE A 24 1.24 3.13 13.20
N THR A 25 0.79 2.27 12.31
CA THR A 25 1.05 0.82 12.36
C THR A 25 1.31 0.30 10.96
N PHE A 26 1.91 -0.87 10.89
CA PHE A 26 2.29 -1.49 9.63
C PHE A 26 1.54 -2.79 9.42
N ILE A 27 1.26 -3.08 8.15
CA ILE A 27 0.70 -4.36 7.72
C ILE A 27 1.55 -4.90 6.58
N LYS A 28 1.78 -6.18 6.56
CA LYS A 28 2.42 -6.86 5.43
C LYS A 28 1.55 -8.02 5.00
N VAL A 29 1.09 -7.94 3.77
CA VAL A 29 0.39 -9.03 3.10
C VAL A 29 1.31 -9.62 2.04
N SER A 30 1.32 -10.92 1.93
CA SER A 30 2.06 -11.65 0.91
C SER A 30 1.06 -12.42 0.06
N SER A 31 0.99 -12.09 -1.21
CA SER A 31 0.33 -12.96 -2.19
C SER A 31 1.29 -14.08 -2.55
N TYR A 32 1.02 -15.29 -2.10
CA TYR A 32 1.77 -16.46 -2.52
C TYR A 32 1.45 -16.77 -3.98
N CYS A 33 2.41 -16.47 -4.87
CA CYS A 33 2.46 -17.07 -6.21
C CYS A 33 3.16 -18.42 -6.11
N GLY A 34 2.46 -19.42 -5.60
CA GLY A 34 2.91 -20.82 -5.63
C GLY A 34 1.98 -21.62 -6.51
N ASP A 35 2.47 -22.67 -7.16
CA ASP A 35 1.84 -23.51 -8.18
C ASP A 35 0.47 -24.14 -7.88
N LYS A 36 -0.22 -23.69 -6.84
CA LYS A 36 -1.65 -24.01 -6.61
C LYS A 36 -2.32 -22.77 -6.01
N SER A 37 -2.95 -22.01 -6.86
CA SER A 37 -3.77 -20.85 -6.50
C SER A 37 -4.96 -21.25 -5.64
N THR A 38 -4.83 -21.22 -4.33
CA THR A 38 -5.98 -21.26 -3.41
C THR A 38 -6.53 -19.87 -3.09
N GLY A 39 -6.00 -18.80 -3.69
CA GLY A 39 -6.52 -17.45 -3.50
C GLY A 39 -6.45 -16.91 -2.07
N GLN A 40 -5.72 -17.56 -1.18
CA GLN A 40 -5.56 -17.09 0.21
C GLN A 40 -4.28 -16.27 0.32
N VAL A 41 -4.45 -15.00 0.66
CA VAL A 41 -3.34 -14.14 1.08
C VAL A 41 -2.96 -14.50 2.50
N THR A 42 -1.70 -14.78 2.70
CA THR A 42 -1.17 -15.08 4.03
C THR A 42 -0.68 -13.80 4.67
N HIS A 43 -1.27 -13.42 5.80
CA HIS A 43 -0.79 -12.31 6.61
C HIS A 43 0.59 -12.64 7.19
N VAL A 44 1.60 -11.87 6.80
CA VAL A 44 2.95 -11.99 7.34
C VAL A 44 3.11 -11.11 8.59
N LEU A 45 2.44 -9.96 8.60
CA LEU A 45 2.38 -9.03 9.72
C LEU A 45 0.98 -8.42 9.77
N GLY A 46 0.25 -8.65 10.85
CA GLY A 46 -1.10 -8.12 11.06
C GLY A 46 -1.11 -6.82 11.85
N LEU A 47 -2.29 -6.23 11.94
CA LEU A 47 -2.51 -5.04 12.76
C LEU A 47 -2.38 -5.41 14.25
N ASN A 48 -1.60 -4.63 14.98
CA ASN A 48 -1.33 -4.83 16.42
C ASN A 48 -1.93 -3.69 17.28
N ILE A 49 -2.77 -2.86 16.70
CA ILE A 49 -3.50 -1.78 17.38
C ILE A 49 -5.00 -1.94 17.15
N ASP A 50 -5.80 -1.52 18.13
CA ASP A 50 -7.26 -1.45 17.97
C ASP A 50 -7.63 -0.21 17.14
N ILE A 51 -8.31 -0.44 16.03
CA ILE A 51 -8.77 0.61 15.11
C ILE A 51 -10.29 0.80 15.14
N LYS A 52 -11.01 0.07 16.00
CA LYS A 52 -12.45 0.18 16.09
C LYS A 52 -12.89 1.60 16.40
N GLY A 53 -13.79 2.15 15.58
CA GLY A 53 -14.31 3.51 15.72
C GLY A 53 -13.30 4.63 15.44
N ARG A 54 -12.11 4.31 14.93
CA ARG A 54 -11.09 5.31 14.54
C ARG A 54 -11.19 5.64 13.06
N ASP A 55 -10.74 6.83 12.71
CA ASP A 55 -10.52 7.20 11.32
C ASP A 55 -9.17 6.63 10.85
N VAL A 56 -9.18 5.95 9.71
CA VAL A 56 -8.04 5.19 9.23
C VAL A 56 -7.67 5.61 7.82
N ILE A 57 -6.38 5.78 7.56
CA ILE A 57 -5.83 5.91 6.22
C ILE A 57 -4.94 4.70 5.94
N ILE A 58 -5.21 3.96 4.87
CA ILE A 58 -4.33 2.92 4.36
C ILE A 58 -3.36 3.59 3.38
N ILE A 59 -2.06 3.41 3.62
CA ILE A 59 -0.99 4.00 2.80
C ILE A 59 -0.29 2.89 2.04
N ASP A 60 -0.25 3.00 0.71
CA ASP A 60 0.41 2.05 -0.17
C ASP A 60 1.41 2.75 -1.09
N ASP A 61 2.48 2.05 -1.47
CA ASP A 61 3.49 2.57 -2.39
C ASP A 61 2.99 2.61 -3.83
N ILE A 62 2.33 1.54 -4.28
CA ILE A 62 1.81 1.46 -5.64
C ILE A 62 0.50 0.69 -5.69
N VAL A 63 -0.51 1.31 -6.24
CA VAL A 63 -1.77 0.63 -6.60
C VAL A 63 -1.76 0.38 -8.11
N ASP A 64 -1.54 -0.88 -8.46
CA ASP A 64 -1.51 -1.37 -9.85
C ASP A 64 -2.83 -2.09 -10.17
N SER A 65 -2.89 -3.40 -10.08
CA SER A 65 -4.12 -4.18 -10.39
C SER A 65 -5.26 -3.96 -9.39
N GLY A 66 -4.95 -3.52 -8.18
CA GLY A 66 -5.89 -3.30 -7.09
C GLY A 66 -6.13 -4.52 -6.19
N VAL A 67 -5.55 -5.69 -6.50
CA VAL A 67 -5.77 -6.90 -5.70
C VAL A 67 -5.38 -6.70 -4.24
N THR A 68 -4.17 -6.23 -4.00
CA THR A 68 -3.65 -6.01 -2.64
C THR A 68 -4.48 -4.99 -1.87
N ILE A 69 -4.77 -3.84 -2.47
CA ILE A 69 -5.47 -2.76 -1.78
C ILE A 69 -6.94 -3.13 -1.47
N ASN A 70 -7.60 -3.86 -2.35
CA ASN A 70 -8.96 -4.36 -2.11
C ASN A 70 -9.01 -5.32 -0.92
N GLU A 71 -8.01 -6.17 -0.81
CA GLU A 71 -7.90 -7.11 0.30
C GLU A 71 -7.59 -6.39 1.62
N LEU A 72 -6.63 -5.47 1.62
CA LEU A 72 -6.31 -4.65 2.78
C LEU A 72 -7.54 -3.87 3.26
N TYR A 73 -8.29 -3.29 2.34
CA TYR A 73 -9.55 -2.62 2.67
C TYR A 73 -10.54 -3.56 3.36
N SER A 74 -10.68 -4.78 2.86
CA SER A 74 -11.56 -5.79 3.46
C SER A 74 -11.14 -6.16 4.89
N ILE A 75 -9.85 -6.38 5.11
CA ILE A 75 -9.28 -6.69 6.42
C ILE A 75 -9.53 -5.56 7.41
N VAL A 76 -9.20 -4.34 7.02
CA VAL A 76 -9.35 -3.14 7.85
C VAL A 76 -10.82 -2.86 8.14
N SER A 77 -11.68 -2.97 7.13
CA SER A 77 -13.13 -2.78 7.26
C SER A 77 -13.75 -3.78 8.25
N GLY A 78 -13.26 -5.02 8.26
CA GLY A 78 -13.70 -6.06 9.20
C GLY A 78 -13.47 -5.69 10.67
N GLN A 79 -12.56 -4.78 10.97
CA GLN A 79 -12.28 -4.28 12.34
C GLN A 79 -13.15 -3.07 12.74
N LYS A 80 -14.09 -2.68 11.90
CA LYS A 80 -15.10 -1.64 12.17
C LYS A 80 -14.51 -0.27 12.54
N PRO A 81 -13.62 0.30 11.74
CA PRO A 81 -13.20 1.69 11.90
C PRO A 81 -14.38 2.64 11.64
N SER A 82 -14.25 3.90 12.04
CA SER A 82 -15.24 4.95 11.78
C SER A 82 -15.24 5.35 10.31
N SER A 83 -14.06 5.46 9.73
CA SER A 83 -13.86 5.73 8.30
C SER A 83 -12.59 5.07 7.79
N ILE A 84 -12.52 4.85 6.46
CA ILE A 84 -11.33 4.36 5.76
C ILE A 84 -11.12 5.24 4.54
N ALA A 85 -9.92 5.79 4.41
CA ALA A 85 -9.42 6.41 3.19
C ALA A 85 -8.18 5.67 2.69
N ILE A 86 -7.87 5.79 1.41
CA ILE A 86 -6.71 5.16 0.78
C ILE A 86 -5.81 6.23 0.18
N ALA A 87 -4.53 6.19 0.54
CA ALA A 87 -3.48 7.02 -0.02
C ALA A 87 -2.48 6.13 -0.79
N ALA A 88 -2.36 6.32 -2.08
CA ALA A 88 -1.38 5.66 -2.93
C ALA A 88 -0.31 6.67 -3.35
N PHE A 89 0.96 6.32 -3.17
CA PHE A 89 2.02 7.16 -3.71
C PHE A 89 1.99 7.13 -5.23
N ILE A 90 1.89 5.93 -5.83
CA ILE A 90 1.73 5.77 -7.28
C ILE A 90 0.44 5.02 -7.59
N PHE A 91 -0.32 5.53 -8.55
CA PHE A 91 -1.53 4.89 -9.06
C PHE A 91 -1.40 4.61 -10.55
N LYS A 92 -1.67 3.36 -10.98
CA LYS A 92 -1.69 2.93 -12.38
C LYS A 92 -3.12 2.69 -12.85
N PRO A 93 -3.82 3.71 -13.37
CA PRO A 93 -5.23 3.60 -13.71
C PRO A 93 -5.51 2.59 -14.83
N ASN A 94 -4.59 2.42 -15.77
CA ASN A 94 -4.75 1.48 -16.89
C ASN A 94 -4.68 0.01 -16.47
N SER A 95 -4.03 -0.29 -15.35
CA SER A 95 -3.94 -1.64 -14.79
C SER A 95 -5.01 -1.91 -13.74
N TYR A 96 -5.57 -0.85 -13.15
CA TYR A 96 -6.51 -0.96 -12.04
C TYR A 96 -7.83 -1.57 -12.48
N LYS A 97 -8.18 -2.72 -11.88
CA LYS A 97 -9.40 -3.47 -12.23
C LYS A 97 -10.64 -3.02 -11.47
N GLY A 98 -10.51 -1.95 -10.69
CA GLY A 98 -11.59 -1.43 -9.87
C GLY A 98 -11.66 -2.07 -8.48
N GLY A 99 -12.70 -1.72 -7.74
CA GLY A 99 -12.94 -2.10 -6.36
C GLY A 99 -13.07 -0.87 -5.48
N VAL A 100 -12.12 -0.66 -4.57
CA VAL A 100 -12.14 0.48 -3.65
C VAL A 100 -11.69 1.77 -4.33
N LYS A 101 -12.24 2.89 -3.87
CA LYS A 101 -11.80 4.22 -4.31
C LYS A 101 -10.42 4.54 -3.74
N ILE A 102 -9.54 5.08 -4.56
CA ILE A 102 -8.27 5.66 -4.10
C ILE A 102 -8.52 7.14 -3.84
N ASP A 103 -8.41 7.56 -2.58
CA ASP A 103 -8.82 8.90 -2.16
C ASP A 103 -7.71 9.94 -2.38
N TYR A 104 -6.47 9.55 -2.13
CA TYR A 104 -5.30 10.41 -2.28
C TYR A 104 -4.27 9.74 -3.19
N ILE A 105 -3.84 10.45 -4.20
CA ILE A 105 -2.89 9.95 -5.21
C ILE A 105 -1.72 10.92 -5.30
N GLY A 106 -0.52 10.43 -5.00
CA GLY A 106 0.71 11.21 -5.11
C GLY A 106 1.06 11.47 -6.58
N MET A 107 1.13 10.41 -7.38
CA MET A 107 1.33 10.52 -8.83
C MET A 107 0.58 9.42 -9.58
N THR A 108 0.23 9.72 -10.83
CA THR A 108 -0.42 8.78 -11.75
C THR A 108 0.56 8.35 -12.81
N MET A 109 0.68 7.05 -13.04
CA MET A 109 1.52 6.45 -14.05
C MET A 109 0.66 5.72 -15.08
N GLN A 110 0.68 6.21 -16.33
CA GLN A 110 -0.18 5.68 -17.40
C GLN A 110 0.40 4.42 -18.07
N ASP A 111 1.72 4.28 -18.05
CA ASP A 111 2.40 3.12 -18.61
C ASP A 111 2.53 1.99 -17.59
N ASN A 112 2.88 0.80 -18.09
CA ASN A 112 3.06 -0.40 -17.28
C ASN A 112 4.54 -0.70 -17.00
N ASN A 113 5.42 0.30 -17.12
CA ASN A 113 6.82 0.11 -16.82
C ASN A 113 7.03 -0.38 -15.38
N PHE A 114 8.01 -1.23 -15.22
CA PHE A 114 8.45 -1.64 -13.89
C PHE A 114 9.34 -0.54 -13.31
N ILE A 115 9.09 -0.18 -12.06
CA ILE A 115 9.78 0.92 -11.40
C ILE A 115 10.46 0.44 -10.11
N VAL A 116 11.56 1.08 -9.75
CA VAL A 116 12.37 0.78 -8.58
C VAL A 116 12.86 2.07 -7.94
N GLY A 117 13.07 2.06 -6.65
CA GLY A 117 13.51 3.21 -5.85
C GLY A 117 12.40 3.79 -5.00
N TYR A 118 12.76 4.64 -4.06
CA TYR A 118 11.87 5.27 -3.09
C TYR A 118 10.95 4.28 -2.36
N GLY A 119 11.56 3.16 -1.91
CA GLY A 119 10.84 2.06 -1.24
C GLY A 119 10.50 0.88 -2.15
N LEU A 120 10.29 1.11 -3.45
CA LEU A 120 10.02 0.07 -4.44
C LEU A 120 11.28 -0.74 -4.76
N ASP A 121 11.13 -2.03 -5.02
CA ASP A 121 12.26 -2.92 -5.27
C ASP A 121 12.26 -3.60 -6.63
N TYR A 122 13.45 -4.04 -7.00
CA TYR A 122 13.68 -5.05 -8.01
C TYR A 122 14.51 -6.20 -7.39
N ASN A 123 13.91 -7.37 -7.25
CA ASN A 123 14.53 -8.53 -6.60
C ASN A 123 15.08 -8.18 -5.19
N GLU A 124 14.26 -7.53 -4.38
CA GLU A 124 14.56 -7.06 -3.01
C GLU A 124 15.66 -5.99 -2.90
N LYS A 125 16.14 -5.45 -4.02
CA LYS A 125 17.17 -4.41 -4.10
C LYS A 125 16.59 -3.08 -4.60
N GLY A 126 17.34 -1.98 -4.39
CA GLY A 126 16.98 -0.66 -4.92
C GLY A 126 16.02 0.16 -4.09
N ARG A 127 15.43 -0.38 -3.04
CA ARG A 127 14.50 0.36 -2.17
C ARG A 127 15.09 1.62 -1.55
N ASN A 128 16.42 1.65 -1.37
CA ASN A 128 17.17 2.76 -0.78
C ASN A 128 17.48 3.89 -1.76
N PHE A 129 17.17 3.76 -3.04
CA PHE A 129 17.35 4.87 -3.97
C PHE A 129 16.41 6.01 -3.59
N PRO A 130 16.90 7.27 -3.54
CA PRO A 130 16.06 8.40 -3.16
C PRO A 130 15.05 8.79 -4.25
N GLU A 131 15.28 8.38 -5.48
CA GLU A 131 14.48 8.66 -6.66
C GLU A 131 13.84 7.39 -7.20
N ILE A 132 12.90 7.52 -8.14
CA ILE A 132 12.27 6.42 -8.85
C ILE A 132 12.87 6.30 -10.23
N TYR A 133 13.21 5.07 -10.60
CA TYR A 133 13.79 4.70 -11.89
C TYR A 133 12.91 3.68 -12.59
N ILE A 134 12.89 3.73 -13.91
CA ILE A 134 12.33 2.66 -14.74
C ILE A 134 13.38 1.56 -14.81
N ALA A 135 13.00 0.33 -14.46
CA ALA A 135 13.86 -0.84 -14.64
C ALA A 135 13.75 -1.31 -16.10
N GLU A 136 14.90 -1.36 -16.79
CA GLU A 136 15.03 -1.91 -18.13
C GLU A 136 15.26 -3.42 -18.14
#